data_dc6aca76c5d0c785e76fd6ee9bb07f0a
#
_entry.id   dc6aca76c5d0c785e76fd6ee9bb07f0a
#
_cell.length_a   1.000
_cell.length_b   1.000
_cell.length_c   1.000
_cell.angle_alpha   90.00
_cell.angle_beta   90.00
_cell.angle_gamma   90.00
#
_symmetry.space_group_name_H-M   'P 1'
#
loop_
_entity.id
_entity.type
_entity.pdbx_description
1 polymer ?
#
loop_
_entity_poly.entity_id
_entity_poly.type
_entity_poly.pdbx_seq_one_letter_code
_entity_poly.pdbx_strand_id
1 'polypeptide(L)'
;MPTITHWVNNEIFAGASSATSPVTNPATGAVTGEVALANVDDARAVIDVAAAAYPAWRDTSLAKRTQILFAFRELLNARKEELAAIITSEHGKVLSDALGEVSRGQEVVEFACGIPHLLKGGFTENASTNVDVYSVRQPLGVVGVISPFNFPAMVPMWFFPVAIATGNTVVLKPSEKDPSASLWLAKLWADAGLPPGVFNVLQGDKTAVDELLTNPKVKSVSFVGSTPIAKYVYATGTAHDKRVQALGGAKNHAVILPDADLDLAADAMVNAGFGSAGERCMAISACVTVGPIADDLVAKVAERARTIKIGDGTRDSDMGPLVTKAHRDKVYIDAGETDGAKIVVDGRTVAADGGKEGFWLGPTLIDNVTPGMSVYTDEIFGPVLSIIRVESYDEAMDLINSNPYGNGTAIFTNDGGAARRFQNEVQVGMVGINVPIPVPMAYYSFGGWKASLFGDSHAHGMDGVRFFTRQKAITQRWLDPSHGGLNLGFPQNG
;
A
#
# COMPACT_ATOMS: atom_id res chain seq x y z
N MET A 1 5.68 -23.57 -20.06
CA MET A 1 5.20 -22.91 -18.84
C MET A 1 4.03 -22.00 -19.23
N PRO A 2 3.06 -21.75 -18.37
CA PRO A 2 1.99 -20.81 -18.69
C PRO A 2 2.55 -19.39 -18.84
N THR A 3 2.03 -18.65 -19.83
CA THR A 3 2.34 -17.24 -20.00
C THR A 3 1.23 -16.42 -19.36
N ILE A 4 1.59 -15.58 -18.41
CA ILE A 4 0.69 -14.65 -17.71
C ILE A 4 0.66 -13.37 -18.56
N THR A 5 -0.48 -13.08 -19.17
CA THR A 5 -0.65 -11.98 -20.11
C THR A 5 -1.39 -10.80 -19.48
N HIS A 6 -1.78 -9.82 -20.29
CA HIS A 6 -2.62 -8.70 -19.88
C HIS A 6 -4.10 -9.11 -19.80
N TRP A 7 -4.90 -8.27 -19.12
CA TRP A 7 -6.36 -8.36 -19.13
C TRP A 7 -6.95 -7.02 -19.55
N VAL A 8 -7.61 -7.00 -20.68
CA VAL A 8 -8.08 -5.76 -21.28
C VAL A 8 -9.49 -5.97 -21.81
N ASN A 9 -10.38 -5.06 -21.56
CA ASN A 9 -11.76 -5.14 -22.09
C ASN A 9 -12.52 -6.41 -21.66
N ASN A 10 -12.27 -6.89 -20.45
CA ASN A 10 -12.77 -8.14 -19.88
C ASN A 10 -12.31 -9.42 -20.60
N GLU A 11 -11.20 -9.36 -21.33
CA GLU A 11 -10.63 -10.49 -22.07
C GLU A 11 -9.12 -10.57 -21.86
N ILE A 12 -8.56 -11.75 -22.13
CA ILE A 12 -7.11 -11.95 -22.23
C ILE A 12 -6.58 -11.17 -23.43
N PHE A 13 -5.58 -10.33 -23.21
CA PHE A 13 -4.90 -9.57 -24.26
C PHE A 13 -3.42 -9.99 -24.29
N ALA A 14 -2.99 -10.60 -25.39
CA ALA A 14 -1.62 -11.10 -25.51
C ALA A 14 -0.58 -9.96 -25.65
N GLY A 15 -0.98 -8.81 -26.22
CA GLY A 15 -0.05 -7.78 -26.65
C GLY A 15 0.73 -8.15 -27.90
N ALA A 16 1.59 -7.24 -28.35
CA ALA A 16 2.51 -7.44 -29.48
C ALA A 16 3.96 -7.71 -29.03
N SER A 17 4.27 -7.41 -27.77
CA SER A 17 5.61 -7.64 -27.19
C SER A 17 5.90 -9.14 -27.01
N SER A 18 7.11 -9.54 -27.35
CA SER A 18 7.62 -10.90 -27.05
C SER A 18 8.49 -10.95 -25.77
N ALA A 19 8.68 -9.81 -25.11
CA ALA A 19 9.47 -9.75 -23.88
C ALA A 19 8.71 -10.38 -22.70
N THR A 20 9.39 -11.18 -21.91
CA THR A 20 8.85 -11.83 -20.72
C THR A 20 9.79 -11.69 -19.51
N SER A 21 9.26 -11.93 -18.32
CA SER A 21 10.02 -12.07 -17.07
C SER A 21 9.60 -13.35 -16.36
N PRO A 22 10.53 -14.11 -15.75
CA PRO A 22 10.17 -15.32 -15.03
C PRO A 22 9.37 -15.00 -13.75
N VAL A 23 8.37 -15.83 -13.48
CA VAL A 23 7.64 -15.88 -12.21
C VAL A 23 8.11 -17.13 -11.46
N THR A 24 8.55 -16.95 -10.23
CA THR A 24 9.13 -18.01 -9.41
C THR A 24 8.26 -18.33 -8.21
N ASN A 25 8.27 -19.58 -7.77
CA ASN A 25 7.81 -19.94 -6.44
C ASN A 25 8.99 -19.78 -5.47
N PRO A 26 8.94 -18.81 -4.55
CA PRO A 26 10.07 -18.51 -3.65
C PRO A 26 10.39 -19.65 -2.68
N ALA A 27 9.42 -20.52 -2.34
CA ALA A 27 9.63 -21.65 -1.44
C ALA A 27 10.46 -22.77 -2.07
N THR A 28 10.49 -22.84 -3.41
CA THR A 28 11.23 -23.88 -4.15
C THR A 28 12.35 -23.32 -5.02
N GLY A 29 12.34 -22.01 -5.30
CA GLY A 29 13.22 -21.38 -6.27
C GLY A 29 12.87 -21.71 -7.73
N ALA A 30 11.84 -22.51 -7.98
CA ALA A 30 11.46 -22.95 -9.33
C ALA A 30 10.71 -21.85 -10.09
N VAL A 31 11.03 -21.72 -11.38
CA VAL A 31 10.22 -20.89 -12.30
C VAL A 31 8.92 -21.63 -12.60
N THR A 32 7.79 -21.00 -12.29
CA THR A 32 6.44 -21.57 -12.44
C THR A 32 5.70 -21.03 -13.65
N GLY A 33 6.10 -19.87 -14.16
CA GLY A 33 5.51 -19.23 -15.32
C GLY A 33 6.38 -18.09 -15.86
N GLU A 34 5.88 -17.47 -16.90
CA GLU A 34 6.46 -16.24 -17.46
C GLU A 34 5.37 -15.17 -17.55
N VAL A 35 5.68 -13.94 -17.18
CA VAL A 35 4.79 -12.79 -17.35
C VAL A 35 5.20 -11.97 -18.56
N ALA A 36 4.23 -11.59 -19.40
CA ALA A 36 4.46 -10.71 -20.54
C ALA A 36 4.88 -9.31 -20.06
N LEU A 37 5.82 -8.70 -20.77
CA LEU A 37 6.23 -7.32 -20.54
C LEU A 37 5.77 -6.46 -21.71
N ALA A 38 4.82 -5.55 -21.45
CA ALA A 38 4.28 -4.64 -22.46
C ALA A 38 5.35 -3.73 -23.04
N ASN A 39 5.31 -3.54 -24.34
CA ASN A 39 5.99 -2.43 -25.00
C ASN A 39 5.13 -1.16 -24.94
N VAL A 40 5.63 -0.06 -25.53
CA VAL A 40 4.95 1.24 -25.55
C VAL A 40 3.58 1.16 -26.26
N ASP A 41 3.49 0.43 -27.35
CA ASP A 41 2.27 0.32 -28.15
C ASP A 41 1.21 -0.52 -27.42
N ASP A 42 1.61 -1.59 -26.74
CA ASP A 42 0.73 -2.39 -25.88
C ASP A 42 0.16 -1.51 -24.74
N ALA A 43 1.02 -0.75 -24.07
CA ALA A 43 0.59 0.13 -22.97
C ALA A 43 -0.39 1.22 -23.46
N ARG A 44 -0.14 1.81 -24.61
CA ARG A 44 -1.05 2.79 -25.24
C ARG A 44 -2.39 2.17 -25.60
N ALA A 45 -2.39 0.97 -26.19
CA ALA A 45 -3.63 0.27 -26.52
C ALA A 45 -4.50 0.03 -25.30
N VAL A 46 -3.92 -0.40 -24.18
CA VAL A 46 -4.65 -0.60 -22.90
C VAL A 46 -5.21 0.73 -22.36
N ILE A 47 -4.41 1.80 -22.37
CA ILE A 47 -4.85 3.14 -21.96
C ILE A 47 -5.98 3.64 -22.84
N ASP A 48 -5.94 3.36 -24.15
CA ASP A 48 -6.96 3.79 -25.11
C ASP A 48 -8.29 3.08 -24.86
N VAL A 49 -8.27 1.78 -24.54
CA VAL A 49 -9.46 1.02 -24.13
C VAL A 49 -10.08 1.63 -22.87
N ALA A 50 -9.27 1.92 -21.84
CA ALA A 50 -9.73 2.55 -20.61
C ALA A 50 -10.35 3.95 -20.89
N ALA A 51 -9.73 4.73 -21.76
CA ALA A 51 -10.22 6.06 -22.15
C ALA A 51 -11.55 5.99 -22.93
N ALA A 52 -11.72 5.00 -23.80
CA ALA A 52 -12.94 4.79 -24.55
C ALA A 52 -14.12 4.35 -23.65
N ALA A 53 -13.88 3.56 -22.61
CA ALA A 53 -14.88 3.11 -21.67
C ALA A 53 -15.33 4.21 -20.68
N TYR A 54 -14.49 5.22 -20.44
CA TYR A 54 -14.70 6.23 -19.40
C TYR A 54 -16.02 7.02 -19.53
N PRO A 55 -16.45 7.57 -20.69
CA PRO A 55 -17.67 8.36 -20.77
C PRO A 55 -18.93 7.59 -20.31
N ALA A 56 -19.09 6.36 -20.77
CA ALA A 56 -20.23 5.53 -20.41
C ALA A 56 -20.21 5.14 -18.92
N TRP A 57 -19.03 4.85 -18.38
CA TRP A 57 -18.89 4.52 -16.96
C TRP A 57 -19.14 5.75 -16.07
N ARG A 58 -18.60 6.91 -16.42
CA ARG A 58 -18.86 8.18 -15.73
C ARG A 58 -20.35 8.46 -15.61
N ASP A 59 -21.11 8.22 -16.68
CA ASP A 59 -22.54 8.51 -16.76
C ASP A 59 -23.42 7.40 -16.14
N THR A 60 -22.82 6.27 -15.74
CA THR A 60 -23.51 5.20 -15.00
C THR A 60 -23.93 5.68 -13.62
N SER A 61 -25.20 5.46 -13.25
CA SER A 61 -25.75 5.90 -11.97
C SER A 61 -24.99 5.30 -10.77
N LEU A 62 -24.93 6.05 -9.65
CA LEU A 62 -24.32 5.57 -8.41
C LEU A 62 -24.98 4.27 -7.93
N ALA A 63 -26.30 4.12 -8.05
CA ALA A 63 -27.01 2.91 -7.68
C ALA A 63 -26.48 1.68 -8.43
N LYS A 64 -26.30 1.78 -9.77
CA LYS A 64 -25.79 0.68 -10.57
C LYS A 64 -24.31 0.37 -10.26
N ARG A 65 -23.47 1.39 -10.08
CA ARG A 65 -22.08 1.19 -9.67
C ARG A 65 -21.99 0.47 -8.32
N THR A 66 -22.81 0.87 -7.35
CA THR A 66 -22.88 0.26 -6.02
C THR A 66 -23.31 -1.21 -6.09
N GLN A 67 -24.28 -1.57 -6.93
CA GLN A 67 -24.68 -2.97 -7.12
C GLN A 67 -23.51 -3.84 -7.61
N ILE A 68 -22.71 -3.34 -8.56
CA ILE A 68 -21.54 -4.05 -9.06
C ILE A 68 -20.47 -4.19 -7.96
N LEU A 69 -20.25 -3.15 -7.15
CA LEU A 69 -19.33 -3.20 -6.01
C LEU A 69 -19.75 -4.24 -4.97
N PHE A 70 -21.03 -4.30 -4.63
CA PHE A 70 -21.55 -5.34 -3.73
C PHE A 70 -21.39 -6.75 -4.33
N ALA A 71 -21.68 -6.93 -5.62
CA ALA A 71 -21.46 -8.22 -6.28
C ALA A 71 -19.97 -8.64 -6.24
N PHE A 72 -19.05 -7.71 -6.52
CA PHE A 72 -17.62 -7.95 -6.40
C PHE A 72 -17.23 -8.34 -4.97
N ARG A 73 -17.72 -7.61 -3.98
CA ARG A 73 -17.46 -7.90 -2.55
C ARG A 73 -17.91 -9.31 -2.16
N GLU A 74 -19.12 -9.71 -2.58
CA GLU A 74 -19.66 -11.05 -2.29
C GLU A 74 -18.83 -12.15 -2.95
N LEU A 75 -18.47 -11.98 -4.23
CA LEU A 75 -17.62 -12.92 -4.94
C LEU A 75 -16.21 -13.03 -4.33
N LEU A 76 -15.62 -11.89 -3.94
CA LEU A 76 -14.32 -11.86 -3.27
C LEU A 76 -14.37 -12.63 -1.95
N ASN A 77 -15.39 -12.35 -1.13
CA ASN A 77 -15.57 -13.05 0.16
C ASN A 77 -15.79 -14.56 0.00
N ALA A 78 -16.55 -14.96 -1.00
CA ALA A 78 -16.83 -16.38 -1.27
C ALA A 78 -15.61 -17.14 -1.82
N ARG A 79 -14.65 -16.46 -2.42
CA ARG A 79 -13.53 -17.08 -3.14
C ARG A 79 -12.15 -16.59 -2.66
N LYS A 80 -12.06 -16.01 -1.47
CA LYS A 80 -10.82 -15.42 -0.93
C LYS A 80 -9.69 -16.43 -0.75
N GLU A 81 -10.03 -17.69 -0.47
CA GLU A 81 -9.06 -18.78 -0.32
C GLU A 81 -8.33 -19.08 -1.64
N GLU A 82 -9.02 -18.97 -2.79
CA GLU A 82 -8.42 -19.12 -4.11
C GLU A 82 -7.37 -18.03 -4.34
N LEU A 83 -7.72 -16.78 -4.04
CA LEU A 83 -6.79 -15.65 -4.17
C LEU A 83 -5.61 -15.77 -3.21
N ALA A 84 -5.84 -16.17 -1.97
CA ALA A 84 -4.78 -16.39 -0.99
C ALA A 84 -3.80 -17.48 -1.42
N ALA A 85 -4.29 -18.58 -2.02
CA ALA A 85 -3.44 -19.64 -2.56
C ALA A 85 -2.55 -19.14 -3.72
N ILE A 86 -3.10 -18.29 -4.61
CA ILE A 86 -2.34 -17.65 -5.69
C ILE A 86 -1.22 -16.78 -5.09
N ILE A 87 -1.54 -15.94 -4.10
CA ILE A 87 -0.57 -15.09 -3.42
C ILE A 87 0.54 -15.92 -2.81
N THR A 88 0.20 -16.96 -2.04
CA THR A 88 1.19 -17.84 -1.41
C THR A 88 2.10 -18.50 -2.45
N SER A 89 1.58 -18.91 -3.60
CA SER A 89 2.35 -19.59 -4.63
C SER A 89 3.40 -18.71 -5.32
N GLU A 90 3.14 -17.40 -5.47
CA GLU A 90 4.03 -16.47 -6.17
C GLU A 90 4.85 -15.59 -5.21
N HIS A 91 4.28 -15.23 -4.04
CA HIS A 91 4.97 -14.43 -3.02
C HIS A 91 5.73 -15.29 -2.00
N GLY A 92 5.21 -16.45 -1.65
CA GLY A 92 5.80 -17.34 -0.62
C GLY A 92 5.28 -17.10 0.80
N LYS A 93 4.54 -16.02 1.10
CA LYS A 93 3.98 -15.80 2.43
C LYS A 93 3.04 -16.93 2.85
N VAL A 94 2.92 -17.17 4.14
CA VAL A 94 2.02 -18.22 4.66
C VAL A 94 0.56 -17.93 4.32
N LEU A 95 -0.23 -18.99 4.16
CA LEU A 95 -1.62 -18.88 3.69
C LEU A 95 -2.49 -18.01 4.61
N SER A 96 -2.28 -18.07 5.93
CA SER A 96 -2.99 -17.22 6.89
C SER A 96 -2.69 -15.72 6.70
N ASP A 97 -1.46 -15.37 6.36
CA ASP A 97 -1.05 -13.99 6.06
C ASP A 97 -1.65 -13.51 4.73
N ALA A 98 -1.66 -14.38 3.71
CA ALA A 98 -2.32 -14.10 2.44
C ALA A 98 -3.84 -13.90 2.60
N LEU A 99 -4.52 -14.69 3.42
CA LEU A 99 -5.94 -14.48 3.77
C LEU A 99 -6.16 -13.16 4.51
N GLY A 100 -5.26 -12.81 5.43
CA GLY A 100 -5.25 -11.53 6.12
C GLY A 100 -5.13 -10.36 5.14
N GLU A 101 -4.23 -10.45 4.18
CA GLU A 101 -4.06 -9.48 3.09
C GLU A 101 -5.35 -9.27 2.29
N VAL A 102 -5.98 -10.36 1.84
CA VAL A 102 -7.24 -10.31 1.08
C VAL A 102 -8.35 -9.65 1.91
N SER A 103 -8.46 -10.01 3.18
CA SER A 103 -9.47 -9.46 4.09
C SER A 103 -9.30 -7.95 4.29
N ARG A 104 -8.06 -7.47 4.44
CA ARG A 104 -7.78 -6.03 4.55
C ARG A 104 -8.07 -5.27 3.26
N GLY A 105 -7.82 -5.88 2.10
CA GLY A 105 -8.22 -5.31 0.80
C GLY A 105 -9.74 -5.25 0.64
N GLN A 106 -10.46 -6.31 1.09
CA GLN A 106 -11.93 -6.36 1.07
C GLN A 106 -12.57 -5.23 1.88
N GLU A 107 -11.99 -4.82 3.02
CA GLU A 107 -12.49 -3.67 3.80
C GLU A 107 -12.56 -2.38 2.97
N VAL A 108 -11.61 -2.15 2.06
CA VAL A 108 -11.64 -0.98 1.17
C VAL A 108 -12.73 -1.12 0.10
N VAL A 109 -13.00 -2.33 -0.38
CA VAL A 109 -14.16 -2.60 -1.26
C VAL A 109 -15.46 -2.29 -0.52
N GLU A 110 -15.59 -2.70 0.75
CA GLU A 110 -16.74 -2.42 1.60
C GLU A 110 -16.93 -0.92 1.83
N PHE A 111 -15.85 -0.19 2.08
CA PHE A 111 -15.87 1.28 2.14
C PHE A 111 -16.38 1.89 0.83
N ALA A 112 -15.91 1.39 -0.32
CA ALA A 112 -16.31 1.87 -1.63
C ALA A 112 -17.80 1.58 -1.94
N CYS A 113 -18.40 0.53 -1.37
CA CYS A 113 -19.84 0.28 -1.46
C CYS A 113 -20.69 1.43 -0.87
N GLY A 114 -20.12 2.19 0.06
CA GLY A 114 -20.74 3.39 0.63
C GLY A 114 -20.67 4.65 -0.23
N ILE A 115 -20.20 4.57 -1.47
CA ILE A 115 -19.92 5.73 -2.33
C ILE A 115 -21.08 6.71 -2.50
N PRO A 116 -22.38 6.31 -2.52
CA PRO A 116 -23.47 7.29 -2.60
C PRO A 116 -23.52 8.27 -1.43
N HIS A 117 -23.03 7.87 -0.27
CA HIS A 117 -22.94 8.74 0.91
C HIS A 117 -21.66 9.60 0.90
N LEU A 118 -20.58 9.08 0.32
CA LEU A 118 -19.26 9.71 0.31
C LEU A 118 -19.13 10.80 -0.76
N LEU A 119 -19.93 10.74 -1.83
CA LEU A 119 -19.93 11.72 -2.93
C LEU A 119 -20.93 12.87 -2.76
N LYS A 120 -21.65 12.93 -1.63
CA LYS A 120 -22.54 14.06 -1.34
C LYS A 120 -21.74 15.35 -1.31
N GLY A 121 -22.24 16.35 -2.07
CA GLY A 121 -21.71 17.72 -2.02
C GLY A 121 -22.41 18.57 -0.96
N GLY A 122 -21.88 19.77 -0.72
CA GLY A 122 -22.55 20.79 0.09
C GLY A 122 -23.60 21.54 -0.72
N PHE A 123 -24.64 22.03 -0.05
CA PHE A 123 -25.65 22.93 -0.61
C PHE A 123 -25.88 24.10 0.36
N THR A 124 -25.88 25.31 -0.14
CA THR A 124 -26.21 26.53 0.61
C THR A 124 -27.29 27.28 -0.15
N GLU A 125 -28.48 27.30 0.41
CA GLU A 125 -29.61 28.07 -0.09
C GLU A 125 -29.40 29.55 0.26
N ASN A 126 -29.75 30.47 -0.67
CA ASN A 126 -29.63 31.90 -0.45
C ASN A 126 -28.22 32.33 0.07
N ALA A 127 -27.16 31.79 -0.51
CA ALA A 127 -25.80 32.21 -0.20
C ALA A 127 -25.57 33.72 -0.48
N SER A 128 -26.36 34.28 -1.38
CA SER A 128 -26.61 35.70 -1.62
C SER A 128 -28.08 35.84 -2.07
N THR A 129 -28.61 37.04 -2.19
CA THR A 129 -30.03 37.29 -2.53
C THR A 129 -30.43 36.55 -3.82
N ASN A 130 -31.30 35.53 -3.70
CA ASN A 130 -31.77 34.66 -4.78
C ASN A 130 -30.62 33.85 -5.46
N VAL A 131 -29.54 33.58 -4.76
CA VAL A 131 -28.40 32.81 -5.29
C VAL A 131 -28.16 31.61 -4.42
N ASP A 132 -28.21 30.39 -5.00
CA ASP A 132 -27.82 29.18 -4.35
C ASP A 132 -26.42 28.76 -4.77
N VAL A 133 -25.68 28.13 -3.84
CA VAL A 133 -24.36 27.57 -4.14
C VAL A 133 -24.32 26.11 -3.71
N TYR A 134 -23.88 25.25 -4.61
CA TYR A 134 -23.68 23.84 -4.26
C TYR A 134 -22.43 23.28 -4.93
N SER A 135 -21.97 22.15 -4.44
CA SER A 135 -20.81 21.47 -4.98
C SER A 135 -21.12 20.04 -5.40
N VAL A 136 -20.45 19.59 -6.45
CA VAL A 136 -20.48 18.21 -6.91
C VAL A 136 -19.06 17.70 -7.10
N ARG A 137 -18.85 16.38 -6.90
CA ARG A 137 -17.58 15.73 -7.22
C ARG A 137 -17.72 14.93 -8.50
N GLN A 138 -16.77 15.08 -9.40
CA GLN A 138 -16.74 14.39 -10.69
C GLN A 138 -15.43 13.59 -10.83
N PRO A 139 -15.46 12.40 -11.49
CA PRO A 139 -14.27 11.59 -11.72
C PRO A 139 -13.25 12.31 -12.61
N LEU A 140 -12.01 11.86 -12.53
CA LEU A 140 -10.87 12.42 -13.26
C LEU A 140 -10.81 11.92 -14.71
N GLY A 141 -11.04 10.62 -14.92
CA GLY A 141 -10.83 9.94 -16.20
C GLY A 141 -10.15 8.59 -16.04
N VAL A 142 -9.11 8.32 -16.82
CA VAL A 142 -8.27 7.14 -16.68
C VAL A 142 -7.32 7.31 -15.50
N VAL A 143 -7.24 6.30 -14.64
CA VAL A 143 -6.39 6.25 -13.45
C VAL A 143 -5.37 5.14 -13.61
N GLY A 144 -4.09 5.44 -13.46
CA GLY A 144 -3.02 4.46 -13.35
C GLY A 144 -2.82 4.03 -11.90
N VAL A 145 -2.66 2.72 -11.67
CA VAL A 145 -2.29 2.14 -10.38
C VAL A 145 -1.05 1.27 -10.59
N ILE A 146 0.02 1.56 -9.87
CA ILE A 146 1.28 0.81 -9.94
C ILE A 146 1.52 0.20 -8.57
N SER A 147 1.42 -1.12 -8.47
CA SER A 147 1.47 -1.83 -7.20
C SER A 147 2.75 -2.65 -7.00
N PRO A 148 3.21 -2.81 -5.75
CA PRO A 148 4.40 -3.57 -5.39
C PRO A 148 4.11 -5.07 -5.31
N PHE A 149 5.17 -5.85 -5.07
CA PHE A 149 5.06 -7.31 -4.91
C PHE A 149 4.57 -7.75 -3.53
N ASN A 150 4.85 -6.99 -2.48
CA ASN A 150 4.68 -7.48 -1.11
C ASN A 150 3.22 -7.66 -0.67
N PHE A 151 2.28 -6.99 -1.34
CA PHE A 151 0.84 -7.15 -1.17
C PHE A 151 0.13 -7.06 -2.52
N PRO A 152 0.20 -8.12 -3.35
CA PRO A 152 -0.26 -8.10 -4.75
C PRO A 152 -1.78 -8.00 -4.90
N ALA A 153 -2.54 -8.22 -3.83
CA ALA A 153 -3.99 -8.03 -3.79
C ALA A 153 -4.41 -6.81 -2.96
N MET A 154 -3.90 -6.67 -1.72
CA MET A 154 -4.32 -5.61 -0.80
C MET A 154 -4.00 -4.21 -1.34
N VAL A 155 -2.77 -3.98 -1.82
CA VAL A 155 -2.36 -2.65 -2.28
C VAL A 155 -3.12 -2.20 -3.52
N PRO A 156 -3.34 -3.00 -4.57
CA PRO A 156 -4.28 -2.63 -5.64
C PRO A 156 -5.66 -2.27 -5.13
N MET A 157 -6.19 -3.05 -4.15
CA MET A 157 -7.48 -2.79 -3.54
C MET A 157 -7.54 -1.51 -2.66
N TRP A 158 -6.42 -0.90 -2.32
CA TRP A 158 -6.44 0.43 -1.71
C TRP A 158 -6.91 1.53 -2.67
N PHE A 159 -6.76 1.31 -3.98
CA PHE A 159 -6.96 2.32 -4.99
C PHE A 159 -8.15 2.04 -5.92
N PHE A 160 -8.14 0.88 -6.59
CA PHE A 160 -9.11 0.65 -7.66
C PHE A 160 -10.57 0.62 -7.21
N PRO A 161 -10.98 0.14 -6.01
CA PRO A 161 -12.38 0.12 -5.64
C PRO A 161 -12.95 1.54 -5.53
N VAL A 162 -12.19 2.46 -4.91
CA VAL A 162 -12.60 3.86 -4.77
C VAL A 162 -12.57 4.58 -6.12
N ALA A 163 -11.56 4.31 -6.96
CA ALA A 163 -11.48 4.88 -8.30
C ALA A 163 -12.68 4.47 -9.18
N ILE A 164 -13.03 3.18 -9.19
CA ILE A 164 -14.18 2.63 -9.93
C ILE A 164 -15.50 3.18 -9.38
N ALA A 165 -15.67 3.16 -8.06
CA ALA A 165 -16.87 3.65 -7.38
C ALA A 165 -17.16 5.12 -7.72
N THR A 166 -16.12 5.95 -7.78
CA THR A 166 -16.22 7.36 -8.12
C THR A 166 -16.44 7.63 -9.60
N GLY A 167 -16.36 6.62 -10.48
CA GLY A 167 -16.67 6.70 -11.91
C GLY A 167 -15.46 6.84 -12.83
N ASN A 168 -14.25 6.51 -12.36
CA ASN A 168 -13.05 6.44 -13.17
C ASN A 168 -12.89 5.06 -13.82
N THR A 169 -12.08 5.00 -14.87
CA THR A 169 -11.55 3.75 -15.42
C THR A 169 -10.12 3.55 -14.95
N VAL A 170 -9.69 2.29 -14.80
CA VAL A 170 -8.43 1.93 -14.16
C VAL A 170 -7.55 1.11 -15.09
N VAL A 171 -6.27 1.44 -15.12
CA VAL A 171 -5.19 0.61 -15.65
C VAL A 171 -4.27 0.26 -14.48
N LEU A 172 -4.31 -1.01 -14.05
CA LEU A 172 -3.46 -1.57 -13.00
C LEU A 172 -2.20 -2.18 -13.62
N LYS A 173 -1.03 -1.71 -13.20
CA LYS A 173 0.27 -2.32 -13.48
C LYS A 173 0.76 -3.02 -12.19
N PRO A 174 0.57 -4.34 -12.05
CA PRO A 174 1.08 -5.09 -10.90
C PRO A 174 2.59 -5.30 -10.98
N SER A 175 3.17 -5.84 -9.90
CA SER A 175 4.54 -6.33 -9.94
C SER A 175 4.68 -7.52 -10.90
N GLU A 176 5.81 -7.57 -11.60
CA GLU A 176 6.16 -8.71 -12.45
C GLU A 176 6.64 -9.94 -11.66
N LYS A 177 6.76 -9.83 -10.32
CA LYS A 177 7.18 -10.95 -9.46
C LYS A 177 6.02 -11.87 -9.11
N ASP A 178 4.82 -11.30 -8.94
CA ASP A 178 3.60 -11.99 -8.50
C ASP A 178 2.34 -11.43 -9.19
N PRO A 179 2.27 -11.55 -10.53
CA PRO A 179 1.26 -10.88 -11.37
C PRO A 179 -0.13 -11.51 -11.33
N SER A 180 -0.26 -12.79 -10.94
CA SER A 180 -1.50 -13.56 -11.13
C SER A 180 -2.66 -13.11 -10.25
N ALA A 181 -2.39 -12.58 -9.05
CA ALA A 181 -3.42 -12.04 -8.16
C ALA A 181 -4.24 -10.94 -8.84
N SER A 182 -3.58 -10.05 -9.59
CA SER A 182 -4.25 -8.95 -10.31
C SER A 182 -5.13 -9.44 -11.46
N LEU A 183 -4.74 -10.50 -12.17
CA LEU A 183 -5.58 -11.12 -13.20
C LEU A 183 -6.81 -11.81 -12.61
N TRP A 184 -6.63 -12.48 -11.47
CA TRP A 184 -7.74 -13.10 -10.77
C TRP A 184 -8.77 -12.06 -10.33
N LEU A 185 -8.32 -10.92 -9.79
CA LEU A 185 -9.17 -9.79 -9.42
C LEU A 185 -9.88 -9.19 -10.64
N ALA A 186 -9.20 -9.08 -11.79
CA ALA A 186 -9.79 -8.56 -13.02
C ALA A 186 -10.91 -9.46 -13.53
N LYS A 187 -10.71 -10.77 -13.51
CA LYS A 187 -11.76 -11.74 -13.84
C LYS A 187 -12.95 -11.65 -12.87
N LEU A 188 -12.68 -11.46 -11.59
CA LEU A 188 -13.73 -11.31 -10.59
C LEU A 188 -14.57 -10.05 -10.84
N TRP A 189 -13.97 -8.94 -11.30
CA TRP A 189 -14.70 -7.75 -11.74
C TRP A 189 -15.63 -8.02 -12.92
N ALA A 190 -15.17 -8.78 -13.92
CA ALA A 190 -16.01 -9.19 -15.04
C ALA A 190 -17.18 -10.07 -14.57
N ASP A 191 -16.93 -11.03 -13.67
CA ASP A 191 -17.93 -11.89 -13.07
C ASP A 191 -18.97 -11.08 -12.23
N ALA A 192 -18.55 -9.98 -11.62
CA ALA A 192 -19.40 -9.04 -10.89
C ALA A 192 -20.24 -8.12 -11.80
N GLY A 193 -20.02 -8.17 -13.11
CA GLY A 193 -20.75 -7.39 -14.11
C GLY A 193 -20.19 -5.99 -14.35
N LEU A 194 -18.91 -5.76 -14.05
CA LEU A 194 -18.23 -4.52 -14.42
C LEU A 194 -18.10 -4.42 -15.95
N PRO A 195 -18.50 -3.30 -16.59
CA PRO A 195 -18.43 -3.18 -18.02
C PRO A 195 -17.00 -3.32 -18.57
N PRO A 196 -16.82 -3.87 -19.78
CA PRO A 196 -15.54 -3.96 -20.44
C PRO A 196 -14.80 -2.62 -20.51
N GLY A 197 -13.46 -2.65 -20.32
CA GLY A 197 -12.60 -1.47 -20.36
C GLY A 197 -12.57 -0.61 -19.10
N VAL A 198 -13.47 -0.83 -18.13
CA VAL A 198 -13.47 -0.05 -16.86
C VAL A 198 -12.30 -0.45 -15.96
N PHE A 199 -11.95 -1.73 -15.92
CA PHE A 199 -10.78 -2.23 -15.19
C PHE A 199 -9.91 -3.06 -16.13
N ASN A 200 -8.63 -2.70 -16.22
CA ASN A 200 -7.66 -3.34 -17.10
C ASN A 200 -6.37 -3.63 -16.32
N VAL A 201 -5.70 -4.74 -16.65
CA VAL A 201 -4.40 -5.11 -16.09
C VAL A 201 -3.36 -5.08 -17.20
N LEU A 202 -2.36 -4.22 -17.03
CA LEU A 202 -1.21 -4.06 -17.90
C LEU A 202 0.02 -4.66 -17.23
N GLN A 203 0.44 -5.86 -17.65
CA GLN A 203 1.70 -6.43 -17.19
C GLN A 203 2.88 -5.68 -17.83
N GLY A 204 3.97 -5.51 -17.09
CA GLY A 204 5.12 -4.79 -17.65
C GLY A 204 6.11 -4.32 -16.59
N ASP A 205 7.17 -3.76 -17.09
CA ASP A 205 8.29 -3.18 -16.36
C ASP A 205 8.25 -1.63 -16.37
N LYS A 206 9.42 -1.01 -16.33
CA LYS A 206 9.59 0.45 -16.40
C LYS A 206 8.92 1.06 -17.65
N THR A 207 8.90 0.37 -18.79
CA THR A 207 8.30 0.87 -20.04
C THR A 207 6.81 1.13 -19.86
N ALA A 208 6.09 0.21 -19.25
CA ALA A 208 4.67 0.36 -18.94
C ALA A 208 4.43 1.46 -17.88
N VAL A 209 5.30 1.57 -16.88
CA VAL A 209 5.26 2.64 -15.87
C VAL A 209 5.42 4.00 -16.53
N ASP A 210 6.44 4.19 -17.36
CA ASP A 210 6.71 5.47 -18.01
C ASP A 210 5.54 5.92 -18.92
N GLU A 211 4.90 4.98 -19.62
CA GLU A 211 3.73 5.31 -20.43
C GLU A 211 2.53 5.74 -19.56
N LEU A 212 2.30 5.11 -18.40
CA LEU A 212 1.28 5.58 -17.44
C LEU A 212 1.60 6.97 -16.89
N LEU A 213 2.87 7.30 -16.70
CA LEU A 213 3.31 8.59 -16.18
C LEU A 213 3.26 9.72 -17.22
N THR A 214 3.44 9.43 -18.50
CA THR A 214 3.60 10.44 -19.54
C THR A 214 2.38 10.59 -20.44
N ASN A 215 1.56 9.53 -20.63
CA ASN A 215 0.42 9.54 -21.54
C ASN A 215 -0.65 10.54 -21.09
N PRO A 216 -1.07 11.50 -21.95
CA PRO A 216 -2.01 12.57 -21.57
C PRO A 216 -3.43 12.10 -21.25
N LYS A 217 -3.80 10.86 -21.63
CA LYS A 217 -5.11 10.27 -21.30
C LYS A 217 -5.20 9.84 -19.83
N VAL A 218 -4.08 9.46 -19.21
CA VAL A 218 -4.02 9.14 -17.79
C VAL A 218 -4.05 10.43 -16.96
N LYS A 219 -4.96 10.54 -16.00
CA LYS A 219 -5.21 11.76 -15.21
C LYS A 219 -4.64 11.72 -13.80
N SER A 220 -4.48 10.54 -13.25
CA SER A 220 -3.83 10.36 -11.96
C SER A 220 -3.08 9.05 -11.90
N VAL A 221 -2.07 8.99 -11.03
CA VAL A 221 -1.29 7.79 -10.75
C VAL A 221 -1.18 7.59 -9.24
N SER A 222 -1.49 6.37 -8.81
CA SER A 222 -1.24 5.87 -7.46
C SER A 222 -0.11 4.85 -7.52
N PHE A 223 0.87 4.99 -6.64
CA PHE A 223 2.06 4.16 -6.59
C PHE A 223 2.38 3.74 -5.16
N VAL A 224 2.84 2.51 -4.98
CA VAL A 224 3.50 2.04 -3.76
C VAL A 224 4.77 1.29 -4.14
N GLY A 225 5.88 1.60 -3.51
CA GLY A 225 7.16 0.92 -3.73
C GLY A 225 8.34 1.62 -3.03
N SER A 226 9.57 1.36 -3.49
CA SER A 226 10.76 1.94 -2.88
C SER A 226 10.82 3.47 -3.05
N THR A 227 11.43 4.15 -2.08
CA THR A 227 11.53 5.62 -2.05
C THR A 227 12.14 6.25 -3.32
N PRO A 228 13.24 5.73 -3.90
CA PRO A 228 13.77 6.29 -5.14
C PRO A 228 12.78 6.23 -6.29
N ILE A 229 12.02 5.14 -6.40
CA ILE A 229 11.00 4.98 -7.45
C ILE A 229 9.77 5.83 -7.15
N ALA A 230 9.32 5.93 -5.88
CA ALA A 230 8.22 6.82 -5.49
C ALA A 230 8.53 8.28 -5.87
N LYS A 231 9.76 8.74 -5.60
CA LYS A 231 10.23 10.07 -5.98
C LYS A 231 10.24 10.27 -7.51
N TYR A 232 10.70 9.25 -8.25
CA TYR A 232 10.69 9.27 -9.72
C TYR A 232 9.26 9.36 -10.27
N VAL A 233 8.36 8.52 -9.79
CA VAL A 233 6.94 8.48 -10.19
C VAL A 233 6.26 9.82 -9.92
N TYR A 234 6.50 10.39 -8.73
CA TYR A 234 5.95 11.69 -8.38
C TYR A 234 6.48 12.81 -9.28
N ALA A 235 7.79 12.92 -9.43
CA ALA A 235 8.41 13.95 -10.24
C ALA A 235 8.00 13.86 -11.72
N THR A 236 8.01 12.66 -12.30
CA THR A 236 7.66 12.44 -13.71
C THR A 236 6.17 12.66 -13.94
N GLY A 237 5.31 12.09 -13.10
CA GLY A 237 3.85 12.23 -13.27
C GLY A 237 3.37 13.67 -13.12
N THR A 238 3.87 14.41 -12.12
CA THR A 238 3.52 15.83 -11.93
C THR A 238 4.05 16.72 -13.03
N ALA A 239 5.23 16.43 -13.59
CA ALA A 239 5.75 17.13 -14.76
C ALA A 239 4.87 16.94 -16.03
N HIS A 240 4.00 15.92 -16.05
CA HIS A 240 3.03 15.66 -17.12
C HIS A 240 1.57 15.90 -16.68
N ASP A 241 1.37 16.87 -15.78
CA ASP A 241 0.06 17.36 -15.33
C ASP A 241 -0.83 16.30 -14.66
N LYS A 242 -0.25 15.23 -14.09
CA LYS A 242 -1.01 14.20 -13.39
C LYS A 242 -1.13 14.51 -11.90
N ARG A 243 -2.24 14.12 -11.34
CA ARG A 243 -2.35 13.98 -9.88
C ARG A 243 -1.63 12.72 -9.45
N VAL A 244 -0.68 12.81 -8.53
CA VAL A 244 0.14 11.68 -8.09
C VAL A 244 0.07 11.54 -6.58
N GLN A 245 -0.12 10.31 -6.11
CA GLN A 245 0.15 9.85 -4.76
C GLN A 245 1.15 8.70 -4.85
N ALA A 246 2.35 8.90 -4.33
CA ALA A 246 3.42 7.93 -4.41
C ALA A 246 3.93 7.60 -3.00
N LEU A 247 3.51 6.42 -2.50
CA LEU A 247 3.90 5.90 -1.20
C LEU A 247 5.28 5.25 -1.34
N GLY A 248 6.22 5.75 -0.55
CA GLY A 248 7.62 5.31 -0.54
C GLY A 248 7.92 4.30 0.55
N GLY A 249 9.21 4.15 0.85
CA GLY A 249 9.74 3.25 1.87
C GLY A 249 9.51 3.74 3.29
N ALA A 250 9.99 2.97 4.24
CA ALA A 250 9.81 3.20 5.66
C ALA A 250 11.01 2.74 6.50
N LYS A 251 11.16 3.33 7.69
CA LYS A 251 11.95 2.83 8.81
C LYS A 251 11.09 2.96 10.06
N ASN A 252 10.21 1.99 10.28
CA ASN A 252 9.23 2.11 11.37
C ASN A 252 9.87 1.76 12.72
N HIS A 253 9.62 2.62 13.68
CA HIS A 253 10.14 2.52 15.04
C HIS A 253 9.03 2.10 16.01
N ALA A 254 9.38 1.24 16.96
CA ALA A 254 8.57 1.02 18.16
C ALA A 254 9.36 1.46 19.38
N VAL A 255 8.78 2.34 20.19
CA VAL A 255 9.37 2.80 21.47
C VAL A 255 8.80 1.96 22.59
N ILE A 256 9.66 1.35 23.41
CA ILE A 256 9.26 0.58 24.55
C ILE A 256 9.72 1.32 25.81
N LEU A 257 8.76 1.82 26.60
CA LEU A 257 9.03 2.53 27.85
C LEU A 257 9.20 1.55 29.01
N PRO A 258 9.85 1.98 30.13
CA PRO A 258 10.14 1.10 31.27
C PRO A 258 8.89 0.53 31.97
N ASP A 259 7.75 1.17 31.84
CA ASP A 259 6.46 0.77 32.42
C ASP A 259 5.65 -0.19 31.52
N ALA A 260 6.15 -0.50 30.31
CA ALA A 260 5.47 -1.37 29.37
C ALA A 260 5.47 -2.83 29.89
N ASP A 261 4.42 -3.58 29.50
CA ASP A 261 4.43 -5.04 29.61
C ASP A 261 5.42 -5.63 28.60
N LEU A 262 6.56 -6.14 29.09
CA LEU A 262 7.64 -6.61 28.21
C LEU A 262 7.30 -7.92 27.49
N ASP A 263 6.39 -8.75 28.01
CA ASP A 263 5.96 -9.95 27.31
C ASP A 263 5.08 -9.61 26.11
N LEU A 264 4.09 -8.74 26.32
CA LEU A 264 3.27 -8.22 25.22
C LEU A 264 4.10 -7.43 24.19
N ALA A 265 5.06 -6.62 24.65
CA ALA A 265 5.96 -5.89 23.77
C ALA A 265 6.85 -6.83 22.94
N ALA A 266 7.39 -7.90 23.53
CA ALA A 266 8.19 -8.89 22.82
C ALA A 266 7.38 -9.66 21.78
N ASP A 267 6.16 -10.10 22.09
CA ASP A 267 5.25 -10.72 21.14
C ASP A 267 4.95 -9.76 19.96
N ALA A 268 4.68 -8.49 20.28
CA ALA A 268 4.41 -7.45 19.28
C ALA A 268 5.62 -7.21 18.35
N MET A 269 6.84 -7.15 18.91
CA MET A 269 8.07 -6.94 18.13
C MET A 269 8.35 -8.12 17.20
N VAL A 270 8.17 -9.36 17.65
CA VAL A 270 8.34 -10.55 16.83
C VAL A 270 7.32 -10.59 15.68
N ASN A 271 6.04 -10.39 15.99
CA ASN A 271 4.98 -10.38 14.98
C ASN A 271 5.16 -9.27 13.95
N ALA A 272 5.51 -8.05 14.40
CA ALA A 272 5.65 -6.91 13.54
C ALA A 272 6.98 -6.88 12.75
N GLY A 273 8.04 -7.45 13.31
CA GLY A 273 9.36 -7.46 12.67
C GLY A 273 9.55 -8.60 11.67
N PHE A 274 8.94 -9.75 11.93
CA PHE A 274 9.22 -10.96 11.16
C PHE A 274 8.05 -11.50 10.33
N GLY A 275 6.83 -11.07 10.61
CA GLY A 275 5.67 -11.45 9.79
C GLY A 275 5.87 -11.17 8.31
N SER A 276 5.48 -12.11 7.43
CA SER A 276 5.74 -12.05 5.98
C SER A 276 7.23 -11.85 5.65
N ALA A 277 8.11 -12.51 6.38
CA ALA A 277 9.57 -12.36 6.27
C ALA A 277 10.06 -10.89 6.35
N GLY A 278 9.34 -10.03 7.08
CA GLY A 278 9.66 -8.60 7.20
C GLY A 278 9.37 -7.76 5.96
N GLU A 279 8.78 -8.33 4.91
CA GLU A 279 8.47 -7.65 3.64
C GLU A 279 7.14 -6.87 3.70
N ARG A 280 6.92 -6.14 4.80
CA ARG A 280 5.76 -5.27 5.00
C ARG A 280 6.20 -3.80 5.11
N CYS A 281 5.50 -2.91 4.42
CA CYS A 281 5.73 -1.46 4.54
C CYS A 281 5.54 -0.93 5.98
N MET A 282 4.76 -1.63 6.80
CA MET A 282 4.51 -1.30 8.19
C MET A 282 5.28 -2.19 9.18
N ALA A 283 6.18 -3.08 8.73
CA ALA A 283 7.01 -3.87 9.62
C ALA A 283 7.82 -2.97 10.56
N ILE A 284 7.88 -3.32 11.83
CA ILE A 284 8.80 -2.66 12.77
C ILE A 284 10.20 -3.19 12.48
N SER A 285 11.09 -2.30 12.05
CA SER A 285 12.49 -2.62 11.76
C SER A 285 13.47 -2.04 12.80
N ALA A 286 12.99 -1.12 13.64
CA ALA A 286 13.75 -0.49 14.71
C ALA A 286 12.94 -0.50 16.01
N CYS A 287 13.43 -1.22 17.03
CA CYS A 287 12.87 -1.22 18.36
C CYS A 287 13.75 -0.35 19.26
N VAL A 288 13.19 0.73 19.78
CA VAL A 288 13.87 1.71 20.65
C VAL A 288 13.50 1.40 22.09
N THR A 289 14.46 0.93 22.86
CA THR A 289 14.28 0.63 24.29
C THR A 289 14.74 1.81 25.13
N VAL A 290 13.88 2.27 26.04
CA VAL A 290 14.16 3.42 26.92
C VAL A 290 14.59 2.91 28.30
N GLY A 291 15.75 3.36 28.80
CA GLY A 291 16.25 3.04 30.12
C GLY A 291 16.68 1.56 30.30
N PRO A 292 16.53 0.96 31.49
CA PRO A 292 17.21 -0.28 31.87
C PRO A 292 16.55 -1.57 31.35
N ILE A 293 15.48 -1.48 30.53
CA ILE A 293 14.69 -2.66 30.11
C ILE A 293 15.28 -3.44 28.94
N ALA A 294 16.34 -2.93 28.29
CA ALA A 294 16.83 -3.44 27.02
C ALA A 294 17.24 -4.93 27.10
N ASP A 295 18.00 -5.33 28.11
CA ASP A 295 18.49 -6.70 28.23
C ASP A 295 17.33 -7.70 28.37
N ASP A 296 16.34 -7.38 29.19
CA ASP A 296 15.17 -8.22 29.41
C ASP A 296 14.32 -8.34 28.13
N LEU A 297 14.09 -7.23 27.44
CA LEU A 297 13.32 -7.24 26.19
C LEU A 297 14.06 -8.01 25.08
N VAL A 298 15.37 -7.78 24.92
CA VAL A 298 16.21 -8.51 23.93
C VAL A 298 16.17 -10.01 24.20
N ALA A 299 16.29 -10.43 25.46
CA ALA A 299 16.21 -11.85 25.81
C ALA A 299 14.85 -12.46 25.43
N LYS A 300 13.73 -11.76 25.75
CA LYS A 300 12.37 -12.21 25.45
C LYS A 300 12.10 -12.25 23.93
N VAL A 301 12.54 -11.26 23.17
CA VAL A 301 12.40 -11.23 21.70
C VAL A 301 13.25 -12.35 21.08
N ALA A 302 14.49 -12.54 21.54
CA ALA A 302 15.38 -13.59 21.04
C ALA A 302 14.84 -15.00 21.29
N GLU A 303 14.26 -15.26 22.46
CA GLU A 303 13.60 -16.52 22.79
C GLU A 303 12.51 -16.85 21.78
N ARG A 304 11.58 -15.91 21.56
CA ARG A 304 10.46 -16.05 20.63
C ARG A 304 10.92 -16.18 19.18
N ALA A 305 11.87 -15.35 18.75
CA ALA A 305 12.39 -15.40 17.38
C ALA A 305 12.98 -16.76 17.00
N ARG A 306 13.60 -17.46 17.97
CA ARG A 306 14.17 -18.82 17.77
C ARG A 306 13.10 -19.90 17.63
N THR A 307 11.87 -19.66 18.06
CA THR A 307 10.78 -20.65 17.95
C THR A 307 10.01 -20.58 16.63
N ILE A 308 10.24 -19.56 15.82
CA ILE A 308 9.54 -19.37 14.54
C ILE A 308 9.89 -20.51 13.58
N LYS A 309 8.86 -21.19 13.11
CA LYS A 309 8.97 -22.25 12.09
C LYS A 309 9.03 -21.62 10.71
N ILE A 310 10.15 -21.77 10.02
CA ILE A 310 10.35 -21.26 8.67
C ILE A 310 10.11 -22.38 7.68
N GLY A 311 9.29 -22.11 6.67
CA GLY A 311 9.00 -23.13 5.67
C GLY A 311 8.02 -22.67 4.59
N ASP A 312 7.60 -23.64 3.78
CA ASP A 312 6.63 -23.43 2.71
C ASP A 312 5.30 -22.92 3.29
N GLY A 313 4.83 -21.78 2.78
CA GLY A 313 3.60 -21.11 3.25
C GLY A 313 2.32 -21.91 3.06
N THR A 314 2.35 -23.00 2.29
CA THR A 314 1.24 -23.94 2.12
C THR A 314 1.20 -25.03 3.23
N ARG A 315 2.17 -25.03 4.13
CA ARG A 315 2.29 -25.97 5.24
C ARG A 315 2.08 -25.27 6.57
N ASP A 316 2.25 -26.00 7.68
CA ASP A 316 2.19 -25.46 9.05
C ASP A 316 3.50 -24.71 9.39
N SER A 317 3.71 -23.56 8.74
CA SER A 317 4.85 -22.68 8.93
C SER A 317 4.39 -21.32 9.44
N ASP A 318 5.20 -20.65 10.26
CA ASP A 318 4.92 -19.31 10.80
C ASP A 318 5.42 -18.22 9.84
N MET A 319 6.49 -18.50 9.10
CA MET A 319 7.12 -17.54 8.18
C MET A 319 7.59 -18.23 6.90
N GLY A 320 7.23 -17.63 5.76
CA GLY A 320 7.67 -18.04 4.42
C GLY A 320 9.05 -17.51 4.02
N PRO A 321 9.48 -17.75 2.76
CA PRO A 321 10.71 -17.20 2.19
C PRO A 321 10.56 -15.72 1.83
N LEU A 322 11.67 -15.07 1.47
CA LEU A 322 11.69 -13.79 0.74
C LEU A 322 11.24 -13.99 -0.72
N VAL A 323 10.66 -12.96 -1.35
CA VAL A 323 10.08 -13.08 -2.69
C VAL A 323 11.14 -13.31 -3.77
N THR A 324 12.35 -12.76 -3.63
CA THR A 324 13.40 -12.94 -4.64
C THR A 324 14.73 -13.36 -4.03
N LYS A 325 15.46 -14.20 -4.78
CA LYS A 325 16.83 -14.60 -4.43
C LYS A 325 17.76 -13.38 -4.31
N ALA A 326 17.65 -12.45 -5.25
CA ALA A 326 18.51 -11.26 -5.26
C ALA A 326 18.29 -10.39 -4.02
N HIS A 327 17.05 -10.31 -3.51
CA HIS A 327 16.76 -9.56 -2.29
C HIS A 327 17.28 -10.29 -1.06
N ARG A 328 17.07 -11.60 -0.95
CA ARG A 328 17.63 -12.43 0.13
C ARG A 328 19.15 -12.24 0.25
N ASP A 329 19.84 -12.22 -0.89
CA ASP A 329 21.31 -12.11 -0.93
C ASP A 329 21.81 -10.68 -0.56
N LYS A 330 20.91 -9.69 -0.54
CA LYS A 330 21.22 -8.29 -0.18
C LYS A 330 20.95 -7.91 1.26
N VAL A 331 20.48 -8.82 2.10
CA VAL A 331 20.21 -8.49 3.51
C VAL A 331 21.51 -8.23 4.26
N TYR A 332 21.65 -7.01 4.78
CA TYR A 332 22.89 -6.49 5.37
C TYR A 332 23.08 -6.93 6.82
N ILE A 333 23.28 -8.24 7.08
CA ILE A 333 23.47 -8.72 8.45
C ILE A 333 24.88 -8.40 8.95
N ASP A 334 25.90 -8.56 8.08
CA ASP A 334 27.30 -8.43 8.48
C ASP A 334 27.71 -6.97 8.80
N ALA A 335 27.02 -5.98 8.21
CA ALA A 335 27.35 -4.58 8.44
C ALA A 335 27.14 -4.13 9.88
N GLY A 336 26.07 -4.64 10.54
CA GLY A 336 25.80 -4.32 11.94
C GLY A 336 26.86 -4.83 12.90
N GLU A 337 27.40 -6.00 12.66
CA GLU A 337 28.44 -6.62 13.49
C GLU A 337 29.80 -5.92 13.30
N THR A 338 30.10 -5.51 12.05
CA THR A 338 31.34 -4.77 11.72
C THR A 338 31.38 -3.41 12.40
N ASP A 339 30.23 -2.75 12.58
CA ASP A 339 30.12 -1.43 13.20
C ASP A 339 29.96 -1.47 14.73
N GLY A 340 30.12 -2.65 15.35
CA GLY A 340 30.03 -2.83 16.81
C GLY A 340 28.65 -3.25 17.32
N ALA A 341 27.66 -3.39 16.46
CA ALA A 341 26.40 -4.02 16.81
C ALA A 341 26.57 -5.53 17.04
N LYS A 342 25.65 -6.14 17.78
CA LYS A 342 25.72 -7.56 18.17
C LYS A 342 24.55 -8.34 17.56
N ILE A 343 24.85 -9.33 16.74
CA ILE A 343 23.85 -10.29 16.29
C ILE A 343 23.50 -11.23 17.46
N VAL A 344 22.26 -11.15 17.95
CA VAL A 344 21.72 -11.94 19.05
C VAL A 344 21.04 -13.22 18.53
N VAL A 345 20.33 -13.10 17.41
CA VAL A 345 19.75 -14.20 16.63
C VAL A 345 20.19 -14.02 15.18
N ASP A 346 20.78 -15.07 14.61
CA ASP A 346 21.29 -15.05 13.23
C ASP A 346 20.40 -15.93 12.34
N GLY A 347 19.57 -15.27 11.54
CA GLY A 347 18.63 -15.93 10.62
C GLY A 347 19.29 -16.68 9.45
N ARG A 348 20.57 -16.44 9.16
CA ARG A 348 21.32 -17.15 8.12
C ARG A 348 21.58 -18.62 8.44
N THR A 349 21.52 -19.00 9.71
CA THR A 349 21.83 -20.34 10.19
C THR A 349 20.59 -21.21 10.40
N VAL A 350 19.40 -20.66 10.19
CA VAL A 350 18.15 -21.36 10.48
C VAL A 350 17.80 -22.32 9.33
N ALA A 351 17.44 -23.56 9.70
CA ALA A 351 16.92 -24.53 8.75
C ALA A 351 15.46 -24.23 8.44
N ALA A 352 15.09 -24.26 7.15
CA ALA A 352 13.72 -24.15 6.70
C ALA A 352 13.13 -25.51 6.35
N ASP A 353 11.84 -25.71 6.63
CA ASP A 353 11.08 -26.85 6.10
C ASP A 353 10.60 -26.54 4.68
N GLY A 354 11.50 -26.75 3.71
CA GLY A 354 11.26 -26.47 2.30
C GLY A 354 12.40 -26.93 1.42
N GLY A 355 12.30 -26.63 0.14
CA GLY A 355 13.36 -26.96 -0.85
C GLY A 355 14.66 -26.21 -0.56
N LYS A 356 15.81 -26.84 -0.76
CA LYS A 356 17.14 -26.23 -0.59
C LYS A 356 17.33 -24.97 -1.46
N GLU A 357 16.63 -24.87 -2.58
CA GLU A 357 16.68 -23.77 -3.55
C GLU A 357 15.72 -22.62 -3.21
N GLY A 358 14.92 -22.75 -2.15
CA GLY A 358 14.04 -21.68 -1.69
C GLY A 358 14.83 -20.46 -1.16
N PHE A 359 14.19 -19.30 -1.21
CA PHE A 359 14.83 -18.00 -0.86
C PHE A 359 14.74 -17.73 0.65
N TRP A 360 15.22 -18.69 1.44
CA TRP A 360 15.08 -18.71 2.88
C TRP A 360 16.03 -17.76 3.59
N LEU A 361 15.48 -17.07 4.59
CA LEU A 361 16.22 -16.31 5.59
C LEU A 361 15.39 -16.30 6.87
N GLY A 362 16.00 -16.67 7.99
CA GLY A 362 15.34 -16.66 9.28
C GLY A 362 15.32 -15.29 9.96
N PRO A 363 14.61 -15.17 11.08
CA PRO A 363 14.62 -13.97 11.91
C PRO A 363 16.02 -13.60 12.36
N THR A 364 16.38 -12.32 12.19
CA THR A 364 17.65 -11.78 12.67
C THR A 364 17.40 -10.66 13.65
N LEU A 365 17.96 -10.78 14.87
CA LEU A 365 17.89 -9.75 15.90
C LEU A 365 19.28 -9.17 16.13
N ILE A 366 19.40 -7.86 15.92
CA ILE A 366 20.67 -7.13 16.08
C ILE A 366 20.50 -6.13 17.23
N ASP A 367 21.38 -6.20 18.20
CA ASP A 367 21.40 -5.34 19.39
C ASP A 367 22.54 -4.31 19.32
N ASN A 368 22.47 -3.26 20.14
CA ASN A 368 23.40 -2.16 20.18
C ASN A 368 23.54 -1.41 18.84
N VAL A 369 22.47 -1.31 18.08
CA VAL A 369 22.44 -0.58 16.82
C VAL A 369 22.43 0.92 17.10
N THR A 370 23.25 1.67 16.35
CA THR A 370 23.31 3.12 16.42
C THR A 370 22.84 3.78 15.12
N PRO A 371 22.41 5.05 15.15
CA PRO A 371 21.84 5.76 13.98
C PRO A 371 22.76 5.87 12.75
N GLY A 372 24.07 5.69 12.92
CA GLY A 372 25.04 5.74 11.82
C GLY A 372 25.22 4.42 11.05
N MET A 373 24.70 3.33 11.57
CA MET A 373 24.86 2.01 10.97
C MET A 373 23.92 1.79 9.79
N SER A 374 24.36 1.05 8.77
CA SER A 374 23.55 0.74 7.58
C SER A 374 22.27 -0.02 7.92
N VAL A 375 22.30 -0.92 8.91
CA VAL A 375 21.13 -1.65 9.40
C VAL A 375 20.05 -0.73 10.01
N TYR A 376 20.41 0.50 10.37
CA TYR A 376 19.46 1.52 10.80
C TYR A 376 19.04 2.47 9.67
N THR A 377 20.00 2.94 8.85
CA THR A 377 19.72 3.95 7.81
C THR A 377 18.96 3.39 6.63
N ASP A 378 19.20 2.14 6.26
CA ASP A 378 18.64 1.52 5.09
C ASP A 378 17.31 0.81 5.39
N GLU A 379 16.38 0.88 4.44
CA GLU A 379 15.21 0.02 4.43
C GLU A 379 15.63 -1.38 3.95
N ILE A 380 15.80 -2.32 4.90
CA ILE A 380 16.27 -3.69 4.60
C ILE A 380 15.17 -4.50 3.91
N PHE A 381 13.93 -4.34 4.34
CA PHE A 381 12.74 -5.01 3.82
C PHE A 381 12.84 -6.55 3.91
N GLY A 382 13.32 -7.03 5.05
CA GLY A 382 13.56 -8.43 5.35
C GLY A 382 13.39 -8.74 6.84
N PRO A 383 13.56 -9.99 7.30
CA PRO A 383 13.30 -10.39 8.68
C PRO A 383 14.45 -9.97 9.62
N VAL A 384 14.71 -8.67 9.69
CA VAL A 384 15.78 -8.07 10.49
C VAL A 384 15.20 -7.01 11.42
N LEU A 385 15.35 -7.20 12.72
CA LEU A 385 14.93 -6.27 13.76
C LEU A 385 16.16 -5.71 14.47
N SER A 386 16.30 -4.39 14.47
CA SER A 386 17.37 -3.65 15.15
C SER A 386 16.90 -3.14 16.51
N ILE A 387 17.68 -3.35 17.57
CA ILE A 387 17.46 -2.78 18.88
C ILE A 387 18.37 -1.58 19.06
N ILE A 388 17.76 -0.44 19.34
CA ILE A 388 18.43 0.82 19.66
C ILE A 388 18.16 1.15 21.13
N ARG A 389 19.21 1.39 21.90
CA ARG A 389 19.13 1.68 23.31
C ARG A 389 19.27 3.17 23.55
N VAL A 390 18.34 3.78 24.27
CA VAL A 390 18.38 5.19 24.67
C VAL A 390 18.07 5.35 26.14
N GLU A 391 18.56 6.43 26.75
CA GLU A 391 18.40 6.66 28.17
C GLU A 391 17.05 7.33 28.52
N SER A 392 16.48 8.07 27.60
CA SER A 392 15.28 8.88 27.87
C SER A 392 14.25 8.84 26.74
N TYR A 393 13.01 9.21 27.08
CA TYR A 393 11.94 9.45 26.12
C TYR A 393 12.32 10.50 25.08
N ASP A 394 12.98 11.59 25.52
CA ASP A 394 13.35 12.68 24.61
C ASP A 394 14.36 12.23 23.55
N GLU A 395 15.35 11.40 23.93
CA GLU A 395 16.29 10.79 22.96
C GLU A 395 15.55 9.89 21.96
N ALA A 396 14.55 9.10 22.40
CA ALA A 396 13.73 8.30 21.50
C ALA A 396 12.97 9.18 20.50
N MET A 397 12.41 10.30 20.96
CA MET A 397 11.68 11.24 20.11
C MET A 397 12.59 11.93 19.09
N ASP A 398 13.78 12.38 19.51
CA ASP A 398 14.77 12.99 18.63
C ASP A 398 15.21 12.01 17.54
N LEU A 399 15.42 10.74 17.91
CA LEU A 399 15.78 9.66 16.97
C LEU A 399 14.71 9.49 15.89
N ILE A 400 13.44 9.38 16.27
CA ILE A 400 12.33 9.15 15.34
C ILE A 400 12.08 10.40 14.48
N ASN A 401 12.07 11.57 15.10
CA ASN A 401 11.76 12.80 14.39
C ASN A 401 12.87 13.24 13.42
N SER A 402 14.13 12.89 13.69
CA SER A 402 15.26 13.13 12.77
C SER A 402 15.33 12.11 11.62
N ASN A 403 14.64 10.97 11.72
CA ASN A 403 14.65 9.98 10.65
C ASN A 403 13.97 10.53 9.39
N PRO A 404 14.54 10.30 8.18
CA PRO A 404 13.96 10.78 6.91
C PRO A 404 12.61 10.14 6.56
N TYR A 405 12.28 9.00 7.15
CA TYR A 405 11.00 8.31 6.96
C TYR A 405 9.99 8.67 8.05
N GLY A 406 8.71 8.58 7.71
CA GLY A 406 7.63 8.85 8.64
C GLY A 406 6.36 8.08 8.29
N ASN A 407 6.47 6.79 7.95
CA ASN A 407 5.31 5.98 7.56
C ASN A 407 4.50 5.56 8.78
N GLY A 408 5.07 4.76 9.68
CA GLY A 408 4.42 4.28 10.89
C GLY A 408 5.35 4.26 12.09
N THR A 409 4.78 4.33 13.29
CA THR A 409 5.49 4.18 14.56
C THR A 409 4.55 3.66 15.64
N ALA A 410 5.11 3.08 16.71
CA ALA A 410 4.35 2.65 17.87
C ALA A 410 5.05 3.04 19.16
N ILE A 411 4.27 3.18 20.23
CA ILE A 411 4.77 3.28 21.60
C ILE A 411 4.10 2.20 22.45
N PHE A 412 4.86 1.57 23.34
CA PHE A 412 4.38 0.63 24.34
C PHE A 412 4.61 1.23 25.73
N THR A 413 3.53 1.48 26.43
CA THR A 413 3.51 2.10 27.76
C THR A 413 2.17 1.89 28.44
N ASN A 414 2.15 1.93 29.76
CA ASN A 414 0.95 1.97 30.58
C ASN A 414 0.65 3.42 31.06
N ASP A 415 1.50 4.40 30.73
CA ASP A 415 1.31 5.81 31.06
C ASP A 415 0.55 6.55 29.94
N GLY A 416 -0.70 6.91 30.22
CA GLY A 416 -1.54 7.68 29.31
C GLY A 416 -1.00 9.09 29.00
N GLY A 417 -0.22 9.68 29.89
CA GLY A 417 0.45 10.96 29.68
C GLY A 417 1.56 10.85 28.62
N ALA A 418 2.42 9.83 28.74
CA ALA A 418 3.46 9.53 27.78
C ALA A 418 2.88 9.19 26.39
N ALA A 419 1.82 8.37 26.35
CA ALA A 419 1.12 8.03 25.11
C ALA A 419 0.53 9.26 24.42
N ARG A 420 -0.12 10.17 25.17
CA ARG A 420 -0.66 11.43 24.64
C ARG A 420 0.44 12.36 24.15
N ARG A 421 1.55 12.45 24.87
CA ARG A 421 2.71 13.24 24.48
C ARG A 421 3.27 12.72 23.17
N PHE A 422 3.46 11.40 23.05
CA PHE A 422 3.99 10.73 21.85
C PHE A 422 3.14 11.03 20.61
N GLN A 423 1.81 10.84 20.68
CA GLN A 423 0.93 11.10 19.53
C GLN A 423 0.96 12.55 19.05
N ASN A 424 1.28 13.51 19.94
CA ASN A 424 1.30 14.94 19.59
C ASN A 424 2.65 15.38 19.03
N GLU A 425 3.76 14.76 19.45
CA GLU A 425 5.12 15.21 19.14
C GLU A 425 5.76 14.44 17.98
N VAL A 426 5.32 13.21 17.73
CA VAL A 426 5.95 12.37 16.71
C VAL A 426 5.55 12.80 15.28
N GLN A 427 6.56 12.96 14.42
CA GLN A 427 6.40 13.39 13.02
C GLN A 427 6.28 12.20 12.07
N VAL A 428 5.21 11.42 12.23
CA VAL A 428 4.93 10.19 11.49
C VAL A 428 3.44 10.14 11.14
N GLY A 429 3.11 9.59 9.98
CA GLY A 429 1.73 9.60 9.47
C GLY A 429 0.77 8.67 10.20
N MET A 430 1.24 7.52 10.71
CA MET A 430 0.41 6.53 11.41
C MET A 430 1.05 6.16 12.75
N VAL A 431 0.29 6.30 13.83
CA VAL A 431 0.78 6.14 15.21
C VAL A 431 -0.01 5.07 15.93
N GLY A 432 0.68 4.08 16.50
CA GLY A 432 0.12 3.04 17.35
C GLY A 432 0.42 3.31 18.84
N ILE A 433 -0.57 3.14 19.68
CA ILE A 433 -0.40 3.12 21.14
C ILE A 433 -0.72 1.70 21.59
N ASN A 434 0.29 0.95 22.02
CA ASN A 434 0.22 -0.49 22.30
C ASN A 434 -0.27 -1.33 21.11
N VAL A 435 -0.12 -0.81 19.88
CA VAL A 435 -0.43 -1.48 18.63
C VAL A 435 0.80 -1.37 17.72
N PRO A 436 1.49 -2.48 17.41
CA PRO A 436 2.79 -2.43 16.72
C PRO A 436 2.67 -2.00 15.25
N ILE A 437 1.58 -2.38 14.58
CA ILE A 437 1.34 -2.08 13.17
C ILE A 437 0.02 -1.28 13.07
N PRO A 438 0.06 0.06 13.16
CA PRO A 438 -1.13 0.91 13.21
C PRO A 438 -1.76 1.14 11.82
N VAL A 439 -2.03 0.07 11.06
CA VAL A 439 -2.73 0.19 9.78
C VAL A 439 -4.17 0.61 10.05
N PRO A 440 -4.62 1.77 9.54
CA PRO A 440 -5.97 2.25 9.81
C PRO A 440 -7.03 1.40 9.13
N MET A 441 -8.25 1.42 9.67
CA MET A 441 -9.43 0.85 9.02
C MET A 441 -9.72 1.58 7.71
N ALA A 442 -10.40 0.95 6.76
CA ALA A 442 -10.59 1.45 5.40
C ALA A 442 -11.27 2.85 5.29
N TYR A 443 -12.02 3.26 6.29
CA TYR A 443 -12.67 4.57 6.35
C TYR A 443 -11.77 5.70 6.90
N TYR A 444 -10.57 5.38 7.44
CA TYR A 444 -9.45 6.29 7.61
C TYR A 444 -8.48 6.13 6.43
N SER A 445 -7.52 7.03 6.28
CA SER A 445 -6.58 7.00 5.16
C SER A 445 -5.21 6.47 5.59
N PHE A 446 -4.61 5.65 4.72
CA PHE A 446 -3.27 5.12 4.90
C PHE A 446 -2.25 6.02 4.20
N GLY A 447 -1.27 6.51 4.95
CA GLY A 447 -0.19 7.31 4.36
C GLY A 447 0.83 7.78 5.37
N GLY A 448 2.05 7.95 4.89
CA GLY A 448 3.19 8.45 5.66
C GLY A 448 3.39 9.95 5.53
N TRP A 449 4.38 10.43 6.27
CA TRP A 449 4.96 11.76 6.16
C TRP A 449 6.39 11.68 5.59
N LYS A 450 7.04 12.81 5.41
CA LYS A 450 8.43 12.91 4.97
C LYS A 450 8.69 12.12 3.67
N ALA A 451 9.79 11.35 3.58
CA ALA A 451 10.14 10.56 2.41
C ALA A 451 9.32 9.26 2.25
N SER A 452 8.37 9.00 3.15
CA SER A 452 7.43 7.88 3.01
C SER A 452 6.20 8.19 2.16
N LEU A 453 5.98 9.45 1.76
CA LEU A 453 4.92 9.86 0.84
C LEU A 453 5.35 11.06 0.01
N PHE A 454 5.16 10.98 -1.29
CA PHE A 454 5.29 12.09 -2.23
C PHE A 454 3.91 12.46 -2.78
N GLY A 455 3.51 13.73 -2.58
CA GLY A 455 2.14 14.21 -2.69
C GLY A 455 1.42 14.13 -1.33
N ASP A 456 0.37 14.94 -1.14
CA ASP A 456 -0.30 15.07 0.16
C ASP A 456 -1.51 14.15 0.33
N SER A 457 -1.84 13.36 -0.69
CA SER A 457 -3.03 12.50 -0.65
C SER A 457 -2.69 11.10 -0.19
N HIS A 458 -3.32 10.67 0.90
CA HIS A 458 -3.23 9.32 1.44
C HIS A 458 -4.09 8.33 0.64
N ALA A 459 -3.79 7.03 0.76
CA ALA A 459 -4.56 5.96 0.13
C ALA A 459 -5.89 5.73 0.86
N HIS A 460 -6.91 5.28 0.12
CA HIS A 460 -8.28 4.96 0.56
C HIS A 460 -8.94 6.01 1.49
N GLY A 461 -10.00 5.65 2.21
CA GLY A 461 -10.75 6.59 3.03
C GLY A 461 -11.26 7.81 2.25
N MET A 462 -11.55 8.89 2.95
CA MET A 462 -12.02 10.13 2.30
C MET A 462 -10.94 10.80 1.45
N ASP A 463 -9.67 10.61 1.76
CA ASP A 463 -8.58 11.12 0.91
C ASP A 463 -8.56 10.40 -0.45
N GLY A 464 -8.80 9.10 -0.48
CA GLY A 464 -9.00 8.36 -1.72
C GLY A 464 -10.17 8.89 -2.55
N VAL A 465 -11.32 9.20 -1.92
CA VAL A 465 -12.47 9.80 -2.62
C VAL A 465 -12.11 11.16 -3.19
N ARG A 466 -11.39 11.99 -2.44
CA ARG A 466 -10.92 13.31 -2.90
C ARG A 466 -9.87 13.19 -4.00
N PHE A 467 -8.95 12.24 -3.87
CA PHE A 467 -7.90 12.00 -4.84
C PHE A 467 -8.45 11.62 -6.21
N PHE A 468 -9.43 10.73 -6.27
CA PHE A 468 -10.02 10.25 -7.53
C PHE A 468 -11.13 11.13 -8.10
N THR A 469 -11.43 12.29 -7.48
CA THR A 469 -12.46 13.20 -7.93
C THR A 469 -11.99 14.65 -7.95
N ARG A 470 -12.66 15.48 -8.75
CA ARG A 470 -12.54 16.94 -8.71
C ARG A 470 -13.85 17.54 -8.23
N GLN A 471 -13.75 18.52 -7.36
CA GLN A 471 -14.90 19.31 -6.93
C GLN A 471 -15.20 20.40 -7.94
N LYS A 472 -16.49 20.60 -8.24
CA LYS A 472 -17.00 21.71 -8.99
C LYS A 472 -17.99 22.47 -8.11
N ALA A 473 -17.78 23.76 -7.94
CA ALA A 473 -18.76 24.64 -7.30
C ALA A 473 -19.69 25.19 -8.39
N ILE A 474 -20.98 25.16 -8.11
CA ILE A 474 -22.03 25.70 -8.98
C ILE A 474 -22.73 26.81 -8.22
N THR A 475 -22.72 28.00 -8.78
CA THR A 475 -23.50 29.14 -8.33
C THR A 475 -24.68 29.32 -9.31
N GLN A 476 -25.89 29.20 -8.79
CA GLN A 476 -27.09 29.33 -9.64
C GLN A 476 -28.00 30.44 -9.14
N ARG A 477 -28.59 31.11 -10.07
CA ARG A 477 -29.64 32.10 -9.86
C ARG A 477 -30.71 31.93 -10.94
N TRP A 478 -31.94 31.73 -10.51
CA TRP A 478 -33.08 31.72 -11.41
C TRP A 478 -33.64 33.13 -11.47
N LEU A 479 -33.47 33.80 -12.64
CA LEU A 479 -33.85 35.20 -12.80
C LEU A 479 -35.38 35.34 -12.92
N ASP A 480 -35.92 36.24 -12.11
CA ASP A 480 -37.25 36.80 -12.33
C ASP A 480 -37.13 38.02 -13.28
N PRO A 481 -38.01 38.21 -14.26
CA PRO A 481 -37.99 39.39 -15.14
C PRO A 481 -37.96 40.72 -14.42
N SER A 482 -38.49 40.80 -13.19
CA SER A 482 -38.45 42.01 -12.36
C SER A 482 -37.03 42.35 -11.84
N HIS A 483 -36.08 41.43 -11.93
CA HIS A 483 -34.69 41.65 -11.55
C HIS A 483 -33.80 42.09 -12.74
N GLY A 484 -34.40 42.50 -13.86
CA GLY A 484 -33.68 42.99 -15.04
C GLY A 484 -32.99 44.33 -14.81
N GLY A 485 -31.86 44.53 -15.46
CA GLY A 485 -31.06 45.76 -15.41
C GLY A 485 -29.57 45.47 -15.64
N LEU A 486 -28.86 46.46 -16.22
CA LEU A 486 -27.40 46.40 -16.37
C LEU A 486 -26.75 46.73 -15.01
N ASN A 487 -26.03 45.75 -14.46
CA ASN A 487 -25.14 45.97 -13.34
C ASN A 487 -23.74 45.42 -13.70
N LEU A 488 -22.81 46.35 -13.98
CA LEU A 488 -21.42 46.03 -14.34
C LEU A 488 -20.50 45.89 -13.12
N GLY A 489 -21.05 46.04 -11.91
CA GLY A 489 -20.29 45.84 -10.66
C GLY A 489 -20.23 44.40 -10.24
N PHE A 490 -19.33 44.10 -9.30
CA PHE A 490 -19.35 42.81 -8.59
C PHE A 490 -20.67 42.64 -7.83
N PRO A 491 -21.21 41.39 -7.76
CA PRO A 491 -22.37 41.13 -6.91
C PRO A 491 -22.09 41.56 -5.49
N GLN A 492 -22.92 42.41 -4.93
CA GLN A 492 -22.84 42.82 -3.52
C GLN A 492 -23.93 42.11 -2.73
N ASN A 493 -23.57 41.65 -1.54
CA ASN A 493 -24.52 41.16 -0.57
C ASN A 493 -25.26 42.38 0.01
N GLY A 494 -26.46 42.62 -0.47
CA GLY A 494 -27.34 43.67 0.04
C GLY A 494 -28.25 43.16 1.15
#